data_fd47bd6f785bf5e1c66f043727e07bbc
#
_entry.id   fd47bd6f785bf5e1c66f043727e07bbc
#
_cell.length_a   1.000
_cell.length_b   1.000
_cell.length_c   1.000
_cell.angle_alpha   90.00
_cell.angle_beta   90.00
_cell.angle_gamma   90.00
#
_symmetry.space_group_name_H-M   'P 1'
#
loop_
_entity.id
_entity.type
_entity.pdbx_description
1 polymer ?
#
loop_
_entity_poly.entity_id
_entity_poly.type
_entity_poly.pdbx_seq_one_letter_code
_entity_poly.pdbx_strand_id
1 'polypeptide(L)'
;MSFFDRVKETANSAVQSTGEMLEVAKLNLDVRSAEDKINTLFAKMGKLVFASYENGKVKEADMVALCETVKTSYVNVEELRRKILELRNKKACVKCKAELNENDPFCNKCGKKQPEVDAETEETSEAPKAEAEGKSE
;
A
#
# COMPACT_ATOMS: atom_id res chain seq x y z
N MET A 1 -30.43 26.76 -17.57
CA MET A 1 -29.41 25.88 -18.10
C MET A 1 -29.77 25.41 -19.49
N SER A 2 -28.98 25.78 -20.46
CA SER A 2 -29.16 25.37 -21.85
C SER A 2 -28.87 23.88 -22.03
N PHE A 3 -29.55 23.24 -22.99
CA PHE A 3 -29.26 21.85 -23.37
C PHE A 3 -27.76 21.64 -23.70
N PHE A 4 -27.11 22.62 -24.29
CA PHE A 4 -25.69 22.62 -24.61
C PHE A 4 -24.78 22.61 -23.36
N ASP A 5 -25.22 23.26 -22.28
CA ASP A 5 -24.43 23.24 -21.01
C ASP A 5 -24.44 21.85 -20.37
N ARG A 6 -25.59 21.16 -20.40
CA ARG A 6 -25.72 19.77 -19.93
C ARG A 6 -24.89 18.79 -20.76
N VAL A 7 -24.90 18.94 -22.07
CA VAL A 7 -24.10 18.08 -22.97
C VAL A 7 -22.60 18.30 -22.72
N LYS A 8 -22.18 19.54 -22.51
CA LYS A 8 -20.77 19.86 -22.23
C LYS A 8 -20.32 19.33 -20.86
N GLU A 9 -21.19 19.42 -19.84
CA GLU A 9 -20.93 18.90 -18.50
C GLU A 9 -20.85 17.37 -18.50
N THR A 10 -21.75 16.69 -19.23
CA THR A 10 -21.73 15.23 -19.38
C THR A 10 -20.50 14.75 -20.15
N ALA A 11 -20.10 15.47 -21.19
CA ALA A 11 -18.89 15.15 -21.97
C ALA A 11 -17.61 15.33 -21.14
N ASN A 12 -17.51 16.42 -20.37
CA ASN A 12 -16.38 16.65 -19.47
C ASN A 12 -16.28 15.58 -18.36
N SER A 13 -17.41 15.20 -17.77
CA SER A 13 -17.47 14.17 -16.74
C SER A 13 -17.04 12.80 -17.30
N ALA A 14 -17.46 12.45 -18.52
CA ALA A 14 -17.06 11.19 -19.17
C ALA A 14 -15.55 11.15 -19.50
N VAL A 15 -14.97 12.26 -19.96
CA VAL A 15 -13.55 12.38 -20.26
C VAL A 15 -12.71 12.26 -18.96
N GLN A 16 -13.15 12.91 -17.89
CA GLN A 16 -12.47 12.85 -16.60
C GLN A 16 -12.51 11.43 -16.02
N SER A 17 -13.67 10.78 -16.04
CA SER A 17 -13.83 9.38 -15.61
C SER A 17 -12.96 8.41 -16.39
N THR A 18 -12.80 8.62 -17.70
CA THR A 18 -11.92 7.77 -18.55
C THR A 18 -10.45 8.00 -18.20
N GLY A 19 -10.03 9.24 -17.91
CA GLY A 19 -8.67 9.57 -17.46
C GLY A 19 -8.32 8.90 -16.14
N GLU A 20 -9.21 8.97 -15.15
CA GLU A 20 -9.03 8.32 -13.85
C GLU A 20 -8.93 6.78 -13.97
N MET A 21 -9.74 6.17 -14.83
CA MET A 21 -9.67 4.72 -15.09
C MET A 21 -8.32 4.32 -15.71
N LEU A 22 -7.80 5.10 -16.64
CA LEU A 22 -6.48 4.85 -17.25
C LEU A 22 -5.35 5.02 -16.23
N GLU A 23 -5.44 6.00 -15.35
CA GLU A 23 -4.48 6.22 -14.28
C GLU A 23 -4.49 5.07 -13.26
N VAL A 24 -5.67 4.61 -12.85
CA VAL A 24 -5.82 3.42 -12.00
C VAL A 24 -5.24 2.18 -12.67
N ALA A 25 -5.48 1.97 -13.97
CA ALA A 25 -4.90 0.85 -14.70
C ALA A 25 -3.37 0.89 -14.72
N LYS A 26 -2.78 2.08 -14.95
CA LYS A 26 -1.33 2.29 -14.90
C LYS A 26 -0.76 1.99 -13.50
N LEU A 27 -1.38 2.53 -12.45
CA LEU A 27 -0.96 2.29 -11.07
C LEU A 27 -1.05 0.80 -10.70
N ASN A 28 -2.03 0.06 -11.20
CA ASN A 28 -2.11 -1.39 -10.99
C ASN A 28 -0.95 -2.14 -11.66
N LEU A 29 -0.49 -1.69 -12.84
CA LEU A 29 0.71 -2.22 -13.48
C LEU A 29 1.97 -1.91 -12.66
N ASP A 30 2.06 -0.70 -12.12
CA ASP A 30 3.17 -0.29 -11.26
C ASP A 30 3.21 -1.12 -9.97
N VAL A 31 2.06 -1.41 -9.36
CA VAL A 31 1.95 -2.32 -8.21
C VAL A 31 2.49 -3.71 -8.55
N ARG A 32 2.05 -4.31 -9.68
CA ARG A 32 2.54 -5.63 -10.11
C ARG A 32 4.05 -5.62 -10.34
N SER A 33 4.57 -4.60 -11.00
CA SER A 33 6.01 -4.45 -11.24
C SER A 33 6.80 -4.34 -9.93
N ALA A 34 6.26 -3.62 -8.94
CA ALA A 34 6.88 -3.50 -7.62
C ALA A 34 6.84 -4.82 -6.84
N GLU A 35 5.73 -5.58 -6.91
CA GLU A 35 5.61 -6.91 -6.30
C GLU A 35 6.56 -7.92 -6.94
N ASP A 36 6.73 -7.90 -8.27
CA ASP A 36 7.70 -8.75 -8.99
C ASP A 36 9.14 -8.44 -8.56
N LYS A 37 9.47 -7.18 -8.31
CA LYS A 37 10.78 -6.79 -7.75
C LYS A 37 10.98 -7.37 -6.35
N ILE A 38 9.96 -7.33 -5.49
CA ILE A 38 10.00 -7.94 -4.16
C ILE A 38 10.26 -9.45 -4.27
N ASN A 39 9.55 -10.16 -5.14
CA ASN A 39 9.75 -11.59 -5.37
C ASN A 39 11.17 -11.89 -5.87
N THR A 40 11.71 -11.05 -6.74
CA THR A 40 13.10 -11.16 -7.22
C THR A 40 14.10 -10.98 -6.09
N LEU A 41 13.84 -10.06 -5.15
CA LEU A 41 14.68 -9.85 -3.97
C LEU A 41 14.64 -11.07 -3.04
N PHE A 42 13.48 -11.65 -2.79
CA PHE A 42 13.36 -12.89 -2.01
C PHE A 42 14.08 -14.06 -2.69
N ALA A 43 14.01 -14.18 -4.01
CA ALA A 43 14.77 -15.19 -4.74
C ALA A 43 16.29 -14.99 -4.59
N LYS A 44 16.78 -13.74 -4.59
CA LYS A 44 18.19 -13.42 -4.31
C LYS A 44 18.58 -13.78 -2.88
N MET A 45 17.75 -13.45 -1.90
CA MET A 45 17.97 -13.83 -0.50
C MET A 45 18.04 -15.35 -0.36
N GLY A 46 17.11 -16.07 -0.98
CA GLY A 46 17.14 -17.54 -0.97
C GLY A 46 18.40 -18.13 -1.57
N LYS A 47 18.89 -17.59 -2.70
CA LYS A 47 20.15 -18.00 -3.32
C LYS A 47 21.35 -17.73 -2.42
N LEU A 48 21.40 -16.59 -1.73
CA LEU A 48 22.46 -16.27 -0.78
C LEU A 48 22.47 -17.22 0.41
N VAL A 49 21.31 -17.52 0.98
CA VAL A 49 21.16 -18.48 2.07
C VAL A 49 21.63 -19.87 1.64
N PHE A 50 21.20 -20.32 0.46
CA PHE A 50 21.61 -21.62 -0.07
C PHE A 50 23.12 -21.70 -0.33
N ALA A 51 23.70 -20.71 -0.99
CA ALA A 51 25.14 -20.62 -1.21
C ALA A 51 25.93 -20.58 0.10
N SER A 52 25.38 -20.00 1.14
CA SER A 52 25.96 -19.97 2.49
C SER A 52 25.93 -21.32 3.17
N TYR A 53 24.83 -22.04 2.98
CA TYR A 53 24.71 -23.42 3.46
C TYR A 53 25.78 -24.32 2.83
N GLU A 54 26.04 -24.17 1.52
CA GLU A 54 27.08 -24.94 0.82
C GLU A 54 28.49 -24.54 1.22
N ASN A 55 28.75 -23.24 1.39
CA ASN A 55 30.10 -22.70 1.59
C ASN A 55 30.41 -22.26 3.03
N GLY A 56 29.46 -22.35 3.93
CA GLY A 56 29.61 -22.03 5.36
C GLY A 56 29.84 -20.57 5.71
N LYS A 57 29.53 -19.62 4.81
CA LYS A 57 29.74 -18.16 5.05
C LYS A 57 28.61 -17.33 4.48
N VAL A 58 27.69 -16.87 5.37
CA VAL A 58 26.79 -15.75 5.04
C VAL A 58 27.47 -14.45 5.43
N LYS A 59 27.49 -13.49 4.52
CA LYS A 59 27.75 -12.11 4.91
C LYS A 59 26.43 -11.50 5.40
N GLU A 60 26.32 -11.36 6.71
CA GLU A 60 25.14 -10.78 7.38
C GLU A 60 24.78 -9.40 6.80
N ALA A 61 25.80 -8.59 6.47
CA ALA A 61 25.61 -7.27 5.87
C ALA A 61 24.84 -7.31 4.53
N ASP A 62 25.11 -8.31 3.67
CA ASP A 62 24.43 -8.45 2.38
C ASP A 62 22.94 -8.84 2.58
N MET A 63 22.65 -9.65 3.60
CA MET A 63 21.27 -10.01 3.96
C MET A 63 20.52 -8.83 4.53
N VAL A 64 21.13 -8.06 5.43
CA VAL A 64 20.53 -6.86 6.01
C VAL A 64 20.20 -5.84 4.89
N ALA A 65 21.13 -5.59 3.96
CA ALA A 65 20.90 -4.68 2.84
C ALA A 65 19.72 -5.11 1.95
N LEU A 66 19.57 -6.42 1.69
CA LEU A 66 18.42 -6.94 0.95
C LEU A 66 17.11 -6.80 1.74
N CYS A 67 17.11 -7.05 3.04
CA CYS A 67 15.95 -6.86 3.91
C CYS A 67 15.48 -5.39 3.91
N GLU A 68 16.38 -4.42 4.02
CA GLU A 68 16.07 -3.00 3.94
C GLU A 68 15.49 -2.62 2.57
N THR A 69 16.03 -3.18 1.49
CA THR A 69 15.50 -2.95 0.14
C THR A 69 14.08 -3.53 -0.02
N VAL A 70 13.82 -4.71 0.54
CA VAL A 70 12.48 -5.32 0.55
C VAL A 70 11.51 -4.45 1.34
N LYS A 71 11.90 -3.96 2.53
CA LYS A 71 11.09 -3.08 3.36
C LYS A 71 10.70 -1.80 2.63
N THR A 72 11.65 -1.13 1.98
CA THR A 72 11.40 0.05 1.16
C THR A 72 10.47 -0.24 -0.01
N SER A 73 10.60 -1.41 -0.64
CA SER A 73 9.73 -1.83 -1.74
C SER A 73 8.29 -2.07 -1.29
N TYR A 74 8.08 -2.60 -0.09
CA TYR A 74 6.73 -2.73 0.49
C TYR A 74 6.09 -1.37 0.77
N VAL A 75 6.83 -0.40 1.30
CA VAL A 75 6.32 0.97 1.50
C VAL A 75 5.85 1.55 0.17
N ASN A 76 6.64 1.39 -0.90
CA ASN A 76 6.26 1.86 -2.23
C ASN A 76 4.97 1.19 -2.74
N VAL A 77 4.79 -0.12 -2.53
CA VAL A 77 3.55 -0.82 -2.90
C VAL A 77 2.35 -0.27 -2.13
N GLU A 78 2.50 -0.01 -0.83
CA GLU A 78 1.43 0.57 -0.01
C GLU A 78 1.04 1.97 -0.49
N GLU A 79 2.01 2.81 -0.84
CA GLU A 79 1.76 4.15 -1.41
C GLU A 79 1.01 4.09 -2.75
N LEU A 80 1.42 3.18 -3.64
CA LEU A 80 0.72 2.98 -4.91
C LEU A 80 -0.73 2.52 -4.70
N ARG A 81 -0.95 1.59 -3.79
CA ARG A 81 -2.30 1.12 -3.44
C ARG A 81 -3.15 2.22 -2.83
N ARG A 82 -2.56 3.06 -1.97
CA ARG A 82 -3.26 4.22 -1.41
C ARG A 82 -3.71 5.18 -2.50
N LYS A 83 -2.85 5.51 -3.46
CA LYS A 83 -3.21 6.36 -4.62
C LYS A 83 -4.37 5.76 -5.44
N ILE A 84 -4.36 4.44 -5.65
CA ILE A 84 -5.46 3.76 -6.35
C ILE A 84 -6.77 3.93 -5.58
N LEU A 85 -6.77 3.78 -4.25
CA LEU A 85 -7.96 3.95 -3.43
C LEU A 85 -8.47 5.39 -3.46
N GLU A 86 -7.59 6.38 -3.37
CA GLU A 86 -7.92 7.80 -3.47
C GLU A 86 -8.61 8.13 -4.79
N LEU A 87 -8.06 7.67 -5.93
CA LEU A 87 -8.67 7.85 -7.26
C LEU A 87 -10.03 7.18 -7.40
N ARG A 88 -10.30 6.15 -6.62
CA ARG A 88 -11.57 5.43 -6.59
C ARG A 88 -12.55 5.95 -5.53
N ASN A 89 -12.20 6.99 -4.79
CA ASN A 89 -12.93 7.49 -3.62
C ASN A 89 -13.24 6.37 -2.60
N LYS A 90 -12.20 5.58 -2.31
CA LYS A 90 -12.22 4.45 -1.38
C LYS A 90 -11.17 4.62 -0.30
N LYS A 91 -11.36 3.91 0.82
CA LYS A 91 -10.36 3.81 1.90
C LYS A 91 -10.03 2.37 2.23
N ALA A 92 -8.87 2.15 2.83
CA ALA A 92 -8.48 0.84 3.35
C ALA A 92 -8.90 0.71 4.82
N CYS A 93 -9.45 -0.44 5.18
CA CYS A 93 -9.74 -0.76 6.58
C CYS A 93 -8.46 -0.71 7.42
N VAL A 94 -8.50 -0.02 8.55
CA VAL A 94 -7.34 0.12 9.46
C VAL A 94 -6.86 -1.22 10.03
N LYS A 95 -7.73 -2.24 10.09
CA LYS A 95 -7.41 -3.56 10.65
C LYS A 95 -7.05 -4.60 9.59
N CYS A 96 -7.92 -4.80 8.59
CA CYS A 96 -7.77 -5.90 7.62
C CYS A 96 -7.37 -5.44 6.22
N LYS A 97 -7.16 -4.13 6.00
CA LYS A 97 -6.80 -3.51 4.73
C LYS A 97 -7.80 -3.74 3.58
N ALA A 98 -9.01 -4.25 3.88
CA ALA A 98 -10.07 -4.39 2.89
C ALA A 98 -10.49 -3.02 2.35
N GLU A 99 -10.83 -2.98 1.06
CA GLU A 99 -11.35 -1.78 0.40
C GLU A 99 -12.75 -1.45 0.91
N LEU A 100 -12.97 -0.20 1.32
CA LEU A 100 -14.22 0.33 1.85
C LEU A 100 -14.59 1.61 1.11
N ASN A 101 -15.88 1.97 1.14
CA ASN A 101 -16.26 3.31 0.72
C ASN A 101 -15.76 4.34 1.73
N GLU A 102 -15.50 5.55 1.26
CA GLU A 102 -14.94 6.62 2.10
C GLU A 102 -15.80 6.90 3.34
N ASN A 103 -17.11 6.84 3.19
CA ASN A 103 -18.09 7.15 4.24
C ASN A 103 -18.52 5.94 5.09
N ASP A 104 -17.96 4.74 4.86
CA ASP A 104 -18.33 3.55 5.63
C ASP A 104 -17.78 3.66 7.07
N PRO A 105 -18.66 3.71 8.11
CA PRO A 105 -18.23 3.82 9.50
C PRO A 105 -17.67 2.51 10.06
N PHE A 106 -17.99 1.39 9.45
CA PHE A 106 -17.53 0.06 9.85
C PHE A 106 -17.05 -0.75 8.65
N CYS A 107 -16.08 -1.62 8.88
CA CYS A 107 -15.64 -2.55 7.85
C CYS A 107 -16.65 -3.69 7.66
N ASN A 108 -17.15 -3.86 6.45
CA ASN A 108 -18.07 -4.95 6.09
C ASN A 108 -17.41 -6.34 6.14
N LYS A 109 -16.07 -6.40 6.15
CA LYS A 109 -15.30 -7.66 6.17
C LYS A 109 -14.87 -8.11 7.57
N CYS A 110 -14.48 -7.18 8.44
CA CYS A 110 -13.98 -7.52 9.79
C CYS A 110 -14.75 -6.85 10.93
N GLY A 111 -15.74 -6.00 10.64
CA GLY A 111 -16.58 -5.32 11.62
C GLY A 111 -15.88 -4.18 12.38
N LYS A 112 -14.59 -3.88 12.09
CA LYS A 112 -13.86 -2.83 12.81
C LYS A 112 -14.44 -1.46 12.46
N LYS A 113 -14.72 -0.65 13.50
CA LYS A 113 -15.07 0.78 13.34
C LYS A 113 -13.90 1.50 12.68
N GLN A 114 -14.21 2.33 11.68
CA GLN A 114 -13.25 3.16 10.97
C GLN A 114 -13.21 4.55 11.60
N PRO A 115 -12.05 5.23 11.60
CA PRO A 115 -11.99 6.62 11.99
C PRO A 115 -12.85 7.45 11.04
N GLU A 116 -13.56 8.42 11.58
CA GLU A 116 -14.26 9.42 10.78
C GLU A 116 -13.20 10.28 10.10
N VAL A 117 -13.34 10.50 8.78
CA VAL A 117 -12.41 11.35 8.04
C VAL A 117 -12.85 12.79 8.29
N ASP A 118 -12.47 13.33 9.44
CA ASP A 118 -12.44 14.77 9.59
C ASP A 118 -11.32 15.30 8.68
N ALA A 119 -11.69 16.11 7.72
CA ALA A 119 -10.75 16.85 6.91
C ALA A 119 -9.96 17.79 7.83
N GLU A 120 -8.74 17.45 8.11
CA GLU A 120 -7.67 18.17 8.83
C GLU A 120 -7.10 17.33 9.97
N THR A 121 -5.99 16.65 9.73
CA THR A 121 -4.77 16.74 10.53
C THR A 121 -3.73 15.74 10.04
N GLU A 122 -2.66 16.26 9.50
CA GLU A 122 -1.36 15.61 9.48
C GLU A 122 -0.89 15.51 10.92
N GLU A 123 -0.77 14.29 11.47
CA GLU A 123 0.11 14.07 12.62
C GLU A 123 0.58 12.61 12.68
N THR A 124 1.90 12.50 12.48
CA THR A 124 2.87 11.62 13.11
C THR A 124 2.45 10.19 13.46
N SER A 125 3.03 9.28 12.69
CA SER A 125 3.18 7.87 13.05
C SER A 125 4.13 7.72 14.24
N GLU A 126 3.60 7.56 15.43
CA GLU A 126 4.34 7.05 16.57
C GLU A 126 4.26 5.52 16.60
N ALA A 127 5.40 4.89 16.44
CA ALA A 127 5.55 3.45 16.59
C ALA A 127 5.33 3.03 18.05
N PRO A 128 4.61 1.94 18.33
CA PRO A 128 4.54 1.41 19.67
C PRO A 128 5.88 0.79 20.07
N LYS A 129 6.52 1.35 21.09
CA LYS A 129 7.63 0.74 21.81
C LYS A 129 7.15 -0.56 22.45
N ALA A 130 7.84 -1.64 22.13
CA ALA A 130 7.76 -2.88 22.88
C ALA A 130 8.45 -2.66 24.24
N GLU A 131 7.68 -2.62 25.31
CA GLU A 131 8.19 -2.73 26.66
C GLU A 131 8.48 -4.20 26.96
N ALA A 132 9.76 -4.51 27.08
CA ALA A 132 10.24 -5.76 27.66
C ALA A 132 10.22 -5.59 29.17
N GLU A 133 9.23 -6.15 29.84
CA GLU A 133 9.32 -6.38 31.28
C GLU A 133 10.07 -7.67 31.56
N GLY A 134 11.28 -7.49 32.06
CA GLY A 134 12.02 -8.52 32.76
C GLY A 134 11.42 -8.76 34.13
N LYS A 135 11.22 -10.03 34.47
CA LYS A 135 11.05 -10.43 35.88
C LYS A 135 12.06 -11.50 36.21
N SER A 136 13.00 -11.05 37.03
CA SER A 136 13.90 -11.91 37.81
C SER A 136 13.13 -12.52 38.98
N GLU A 137 13.21 -13.82 39.16
CA GLU A 137 13.47 -14.51 40.46
C GLU A 137 13.86 -15.96 40.17
#